data_5dd214035c42878142d19a4c6111d5b6
#
_entry.id   5dd214035c42878142d19a4c6111d5b6
#
_cell.length_a   1.000
_cell.length_b   1.000
_cell.length_c   1.000
_cell.angle_alpha   90.00
_cell.angle_beta   90.00
_cell.angle_gamma   90.00
#
_symmetry.space_group_name_H-M   'P 1'
#
loop_
_entity.id
_entity.type
_entity.pdbx_description
1 polymer ?
#
loop_
_entity_poly.entity_id
_entity_poly.type
_entity_poly.pdbx_seq_one_letter_code
_entity_poly.pdbx_strand_id
1 'polypeptide(L)'
;MDIPDQVLNIARVVRDEGGRALLVGGCVRDELMDKQPKDWDVEVYGIQPPQLREILDQFGSVNVVGEAFTVYKLGAHLDVSLPRRERKAGRGHRAFVIEGDPMMSVADATKRRDFTINAILKDPLTAEIIDPFQGRTDLAAKNLRAVSPETFAEDSLRVLRAAQFAARFEFEIEPLTVELCRPIDLSDLPAERIWGEMEKLLLRAQCPSIGLDWLRKLAVLPQLFPELEALIDVPQEVEWHPEGDVWIHTLLTVDRARESIDDLPYPKQVTVMLAALCHDFGKPATTAFVDGRIRSREHEEGGVRPTIDFLDRLNIYTLDGYDVRAQVIALVRDHLKPGEFYKKRDEVGDGALRRLARKCELDLLYRVAKADSLGRNAEWVPREKWYNAEAQDWFIERARELDVAASAPSPILFGRHLLEMGMQPGPRIGEITKAIYEMQLDGRVTSLDEARAEAKKILSADYADSADGNEIPNARDLSH
;
A
#
# COMPACT_ATOMS: atom_id res chain seq x y z
N MET A 1 -9.01 28.46 12.79
CA MET A 1 -8.53 27.17 13.33
C MET A 1 -8.43 27.27 14.85
N ASP A 2 -8.92 26.26 15.58
CA ASP A 2 -8.81 26.23 17.03
C ASP A 2 -7.46 25.57 17.40
N ILE A 3 -6.50 26.42 17.81
CA ILE A 3 -5.20 25.96 18.30
C ILE A 3 -5.40 25.36 19.70
N PRO A 4 -4.89 24.14 20.00
CA PRO A 4 -5.03 23.54 21.32
C PRO A 4 -4.50 24.42 22.44
N ASP A 5 -5.22 24.48 23.56
CA ASP A 5 -4.82 25.26 24.75
C ASP A 5 -3.40 24.91 25.23
N GLN A 6 -3.00 23.65 25.12
CA GLN A 6 -1.64 23.22 25.47
C GLN A 6 -0.59 23.93 24.62
N VAL A 7 -0.78 24.07 23.31
CA VAL A 7 0.13 24.80 22.41
C VAL A 7 0.19 26.29 22.78
N LEU A 8 -0.99 26.91 23.03
CA LEU A 8 -1.06 28.33 23.44
C LEU A 8 -0.36 28.56 24.78
N ASN A 9 -0.52 27.67 25.73
CA ASN A 9 0.08 27.78 27.07
C ASN A 9 1.62 27.62 26.99
N ILE A 10 2.11 26.64 26.23
CA ILE A 10 3.55 26.48 25.96
C ILE A 10 4.11 27.76 25.32
N ALA A 11 3.42 28.30 24.31
CA ALA A 11 3.88 29.51 23.62
C ALA A 11 3.93 30.74 24.58
N ARG A 12 3.00 30.86 25.52
CA ARG A 12 2.99 31.93 26.53
C ARG A 12 4.21 31.81 27.47
N VAL A 13 4.45 30.60 28.01
CA VAL A 13 5.58 30.37 28.93
C VAL A 13 6.91 30.61 28.20
N VAL A 14 7.06 30.10 26.96
CA VAL A 14 8.26 30.35 26.13
C VAL A 14 8.50 31.84 25.90
N ARG A 15 7.44 32.64 25.64
CA ARG A 15 7.53 34.06 25.47
C ARG A 15 7.93 34.76 26.78
N ASP A 16 7.36 34.37 27.90
CA ASP A 16 7.61 34.98 29.21
C ASP A 16 9.06 34.69 29.68
N GLU A 17 9.68 33.61 29.18
CA GLU A 17 11.09 33.25 29.34
C GLU A 17 12.01 33.88 28.26
N GLY A 18 11.49 34.80 27.44
CA GLY A 18 12.25 35.55 26.44
C GLY A 18 12.44 34.85 25.09
N GLY A 19 11.79 33.70 24.86
CA GLY A 19 11.81 32.98 23.61
C GLY A 19 10.64 33.28 22.71
N ARG A 20 10.55 32.54 21.59
CA ARG A 20 9.42 32.57 20.66
C ARG A 20 9.08 31.14 20.18
N ALA A 21 7.82 30.76 20.33
CA ALA A 21 7.30 29.47 19.82
C ALA A 21 6.49 29.74 18.56
N LEU A 22 6.77 29.03 17.48
CA LEU A 22 6.11 29.17 16.19
C LEU A 22 5.54 27.82 15.75
N LEU A 23 4.30 27.81 15.27
CA LEU A 23 3.74 26.70 14.52
C LEU A 23 4.46 26.60 13.18
N VAL A 24 4.76 25.36 12.72
CA VAL A 24 5.57 25.14 11.52
C VAL A 24 5.08 23.97 10.69
N GLY A 25 5.39 23.96 9.40
CA GLY A 25 5.21 22.80 8.54
C GLY A 25 3.77 22.50 8.18
N GLY A 26 3.38 21.23 8.35
CA GLY A 26 2.10 20.70 7.90
C GLY A 26 0.88 21.39 8.51
N CYS A 27 0.92 21.71 9.81
CA CYS A 27 -0.24 22.30 10.49
C CYS A 27 -0.55 23.72 9.97
N VAL A 28 0.47 24.53 9.64
CA VAL A 28 0.28 25.88 9.08
C VAL A 28 -0.22 25.80 7.63
N ARG A 29 0.36 24.90 6.82
CA ARG A 29 -0.09 24.68 5.45
C ARG A 29 -1.55 24.22 5.43
N ASP A 30 -1.91 23.22 6.25
CA ASP A 30 -3.25 22.63 6.26
C ASP A 30 -4.28 23.67 6.70
N GLU A 31 -3.96 24.54 7.68
CA GLU A 31 -4.81 25.69 8.05
C GLU A 31 -5.04 26.63 6.88
N LEU A 32 -3.97 26.99 6.13
CA LEU A 32 -4.07 27.88 4.98
C LEU A 32 -4.84 27.25 3.79
N MET A 33 -5.03 25.93 3.83
CA MET A 33 -5.87 25.18 2.90
C MET A 33 -7.28 24.90 3.45
N ASP A 34 -7.69 25.55 4.53
CA ASP A 34 -8.98 25.33 5.22
C ASP A 34 -9.18 23.88 5.70
N LYS A 35 -8.08 23.16 5.99
CA LYS A 35 -8.09 21.79 6.52
C LYS A 35 -7.74 21.82 8.02
N GLN A 36 -8.34 20.91 8.78
CA GLN A 36 -8.00 20.74 10.21
C GLN A 36 -6.69 19.93 10.33
N PRO A 37 -5.64 20.48 10.96
CA PRO A 37 -4.43 19.72 11.26
C PRO A 37 -4.73 18.57 12.23
N LYS A 38 -4.07 17.44 12.03
CA LYS A 38 -4.12 16.32 12.97
C LYS A 38 -3.00 16.39 14.00
N ASP A 39 -1.84 16.87 13.58
CA ASP A 39 -0.63 16.94 14.37
C ASP A 39 -0.11 18.38 14.38
N TRP A 40 0.52 18.77 15.47
CA TRP A 40 1.00 20.10 15.73
C TRP A 40 2.51 20.08 15.88
N ASP A 41 3.20 20.79 14.99
CA ASP A 41 4.65 20.99 15.06
C ASP A 41 4.94 22.40 15.55
N VAL A 42 5.68 22.50 16.65
CA VAL A 42 6.13 23.77 17.23
C VAL A 42 7.65 23.86 17.18
N GLU A 43 8.18 24.95 16.67
CA GLU A 43 9.63 25.23 16.70
C GLU A 43 9.87 26.40 17.66
N VAL A 44 10.79 26.21 18.65
CA VAL A 44 11.06 27.18 19.72
C VAL A 44 12.40 27.82 19.52
N TYR A 45 12.41 29.15 19.48
CA TYR A 45 13.57 30.01 19.28
C TYR A 45 13.95 30.75 20.59
N GLY A 46 15.23 31.01 20.80
CA GLY A 46 15.72 31.81 21.93
C GLY A 46 15.80 31.07 23.27
N ILE A 47 15.39 29.83 23.35
CA ILE A 47 15.38 29.03 24.60
C ILE A 47 16.39 27.87 24.48
N GLN A 48 17.30 27.75 25.46
CA GLN A 48 18.28 26.67 25.47
C GLN A 48 17.63 25.29 25.75
N PRO A 49 18.19 24.18 25.24
CA PRO A 49 17.59 22.83 25.36
C PRO A 49 17.22 22.42 26.79
N PRO A 50 18.05 22.65 27.84
CA PRO A 50 17.67 22.31 29.22
C PRO A 50 16.46 23.10 29.72
N GLN A 51 16.43 24.40 29.44
CA GLN A 51 15.33 25.30 29.84
C GLN A 51 14.04 24.92 29.09
N LEU A 52 14.13 24.60 27.79
CA LEU A 52 12.96 24.14 27.06
C LEU A 52 12.39 22.84 27.66
N ARG A 53 13.25 21.92 28.07
CA ARG A 53 12.83 20.68 28.73
C ARG A 53 12.08 20.97 30.04
N GLU A 54 12.60 21.86 30.88
CA GLU A 54 11.94 22.27 32.14
C GLU A 54 10.57 22.92 31.90
N ILE A 55 10.45 23.72 30.84
CA ILE A 55 9.16 24.30 30.43
C ILE A 55 8.19 23.18 30.04
N LEU A 56 8.60 22.26 29.18
CA LEU A 56 7.72 21.22 28.63
C LEU A 56 7.29 20.21 29.69
N ASP A 57 8.15 19.89 30.67
CA ASP A 57 7.81 18.98 31.79
C ASP A 57 6.66 19.50 32.66
N GLN A 58 6.31 20.80 32.61
CA GLN A 58 5.14 21.38 33.28
C GLN A 58 3.82 20.99 32.58
N PHE A 59 3.87 20.57 31.31
CA PHE A 59 2.69 20.31 30.48
C PHE A 59 2.41 18.81 30.26
N GLY A 60 3.26 17.93 30.78
CA GLY A 60 3.04 16.49 30.70
C GLY A 60 4.33 15.68 30.55
N SER A 61 4.16 14.39 30.36
CA SER A 61 5.28 13.48 30.10
C SER A 61 5.91 13.77 28.74
N VAL A 62 7.18 14.08 28.74
CA VAL A 62 7.96 14.43 27.53
C VAL A 62 8.80 13.24 27.10
N ASN A 63 8.52 12.69 25.93
CA ASN A 63 9.36 11.68 25.30
C ASN A 63 10.36 12.37 24.35
N VAL A 64 11.65 12.16 24.57
CA VAL A 64 12.71 12.67 23.67
C VAL A 64 12.99 11.65 22.59
N VAL A 65 12.83 12.04 21.32
CA VAL A 65 13.14 11.18 20.19
C VAL A 65 14.48 11.59 19.61
N GLY A 66 15.49 10.70 19.75
CA GLY A 66 16.85 10.90 19.25
C GLY A 66 17.70 11.81 20.13
N GLU A 67 18.78 11.29 20.71
CA GLU A 67 19.71 12.07 21.58
C GLU A 67 20.34 13.29 20.88
N ALA A 68 20.41 13.26 19.54
CA ALA A 68 20.94 14.37 18.73
C ALA A 68 19.85 15.29 18.13
N PHE A 69 18.56 14.92 18.17
CA PHE A 69 17.53 15.58 17.36
C PHE A 69 16.67 16.60 18.10
N THR A 70 16.77 16.68 19.42
CA THR A 70 16.01 17.64 20.25
C THR A 70 14.54 17.83 19.81
N VAL A 71 13.84 16.71 19.50
CA VAL A 71 12.40 16.71 19.29
C VAL A 71 11.75 16.14 20.54
N TYR A 72 10.90 16.93 21.16
CA TYR A 72 10.16 16.62 22.37
C TYR A 72 8.72 16.30 21.98
N LYS A 73 8.29 15.07 22.23
CA LYS A 73 6.90 14.62 22.00
C LYS A 73 6.07 14.77 23.26
N LEU A 74 5.00 15.52 23.18
CA LEU A 74 3.99 15.68 24.23
C LEU A 74 2.66 15.05 23.79
N GLY A 75 2.36 13.88 24.34
CA GLY A 75 1.19 13.10 23.90
C GLY A 75 1.35 12.56 22.48
N ALA A 76 0.22 12.37 21.79
CA ALA A 76 0.18 11.72 20.48
C ALA A 76 0.31 12.69 19.29
N HIS A 77 0.04 13.99 19.50
CA HIS A 77 -0.18 14.95 18.41
C HIS A 77 0.59 16.26 18.53
N LEU A 78 1.54 16.39 19.48
CA LEU A 78 2.31 17.60 19.64
C LEU A 78 3.78 17.29 19.68
N ASP A 79 4.50 17.78 18.67
CA ASP A 79 5.95 17.73 18.56
C ASP A 79 6.52 19.16 18.76
N VAL A 80 7.44 19.31 19.72
CA VAL A 80 8.14 20.56 19.97
C VAL A 80 9.61 20.36 19.65
N SER A 81 10.20 21.25 18.86
CA SER A 81 11.58 21.15 18.43
C SER A 81 12.34 22.49 18.56
N LEU A 82 13.66 22.41 18.54
CA LEU A 82 14.52 23.56 18.38
C LEU A 82 14.98 23.69 16.93
N PRO A 83 15.26 24.90 16.43
CA PRO A 83 15.99 25.08 15.19
C PRO A 83 17.31 24.32 15.24
N ARG A 84 17.73 23.73 14.13
CA ARG A 84 18.90 22.88 14.10
C ARG A 84 19.73 23.08 12.83
N ARG A 85 21.04 22.89 12.93
CA ARG A 85 21.95 22.77 11.80
C ARG A 85 22.15 21.28 11.48
N GLU A 86 22.02 20.94 10.22
CA GLU A 86 22.34 19.62 9.73
C GLU A 86 23.60 19.71 8.86
N ARG A 87 24.65 18.95 9.23
CA ARG A 87 25.87 18.85 8.43
C ARG A 87 26.03 17.40 7.98
N LYS A 88 26.12 17.20 6.67
CA LYS A 88 26.40 15.87 6.11
C LYS A 88 27.84 15.48 6.46
N ALA A 89 28.02 14.44 7.28
CA ALA A 89 29.32 13.94 7.72
C ALA A 89 29.76 12.66 7.00
N GLY A 90 28.97 12.18 5.99
CA GLY A 90 29.26 10.95 5.23
C GLY A 90 28.22 10.63 4.19
N ARG A 91 28.25 9.40 3.63
CA ARG A 91 27.20 8.88 2.71
C ARG A 91 26.06 8.25 3.51
N GLY A 92 24.80 8.45 3.05
CA GLY A 92 23.58 7.88 3.62
C GLY A 92 22.90 8.76 4.66
N HIS A 93 21.62 8.47 4.93
CA HIS A 93 20.72 9.27 5.80
C HIS A 93 21.13 9.28 7.30
N ARG A 94 22.03 8.40 7.75
CA ARG A 94 22.57 8.38 9.13
C ARG A 94 23.85 9.20 9.31
N ALA A 95 24.37 9.78 8.24
CA ALA A 95 25.64 10.51 8.27
C ALA A 95 25.46 12.02 8.46
N PHE A 96 24.42 12.45 9.16
CA PHE A 96 24.25 13.85 9.55
C PHE A 96 24.68 14.07 10.99
N VAL A 97 25.52 15.06 11.20
CA VAL A 97 25.71 15.67 12.51
C VAL A 97 24.66 16.77 12.65
N ILE A 98 23.80 16.63 13.64
CA ILE A 98 22.70 17.54 13.91
C ILE A 98 23.01 18.26 15.21
N GLU A 99 22.99 19.59 15.17
CA GLU A 99 23.22 20.45 16.32
C GLU A 99 22.08 21.45 16.45
N GLY A 100 21.43 21.45 17.61
CA GLY A 100 20.39 22.45 17.94
C GLY A 100 21.01 23.83 18.06
N ASP A 101 20.44 24.81 17.35
CA ASP A 101 20.85 26.21 17.44
C ASP A 101 19.63 27.11 17.72
N PRO A 102 19.26 27.27 19.00
CA PRO A 102 18.10 28.09 19.39
C PRO A 102 18.16 29.54 18.93
N MET A 103 19.36 30.03 18.62
CA MET A 103 19.61 31.43 18.19
C MET A 103 19.61 31.60 16.67
N MET A 104 19.34 30.53 15.94
CA MET A 104 19.22 30.55 14.48
C MET A 104 18.09 31.48 14.04
N SER A 105 18.28 32.19 12.93
CA SER A 105 17.19 32.99 12.35
C SER A 105 16.08 32.09 11.80
N VAL A 106 14.85 32.58 11.81
CA VAL A 106 13.69 31.85 11.24
C VAL A 106 13.93 31.52 9.77
N ALA A 107 14.53 32.43 9.01
CA ALA A 107 14.84 32.21 7.60
C ALA A 107 15.86 31.06 7.40
N ASP A 108 16.93 31.02 8.21
CA ASP A 108 17.93 29.96 8.14
C ASP A 108 17.32 28.60 8.57
N ALA A 109 16.53 28.59 9.63
CA ALA A 109 15.86 27.37 10.10
C ALA A 109 14.91 26.78 9.05
N THR A 110 14.20 27.63 8.32
CA THR A 110 13.26 27.20 7.28
C THR A 110 13.91 26.88 5.94
N LYS A 111 15.09 27.42 5.64
CA LYS A 111 15.85 27.16 4.40
C LYS A 111 16.12 25.66 4.17
N ARG A 112 16.22 24.87 5.23
CA ARG A 112 16.47 23.41 5.18
C ARG A 112 15.21 22.58 4.94
N ARG A 113 14.02 23.18 4.92
CA ARG A 113 12.76 22.45 4.64
C ARG A 113 12.71 22.03 3.17
N ASP A 114 11.85 21.08 2.89
CA ASP A 114 11.68 20.51 1.55
C ASP A 114 11.06 21.50 0.56
N PHE A 115 9.83 21.95 0.83
CA PHE A 115 9.06 22.79 -0.08
C PHE A 115 8.59 24.08 0.61
N THR A 116 8.43 25.14 -0.18
CA THR A 116 8.01 26.45 0.29
C THR A 116 6.68 26.41 1.04
N ILE A 117 5.75 25.59 0.61
CA ILE A 117 4.43 25.40 1.26
C ILE A 117 4.54 24.81 2.67
N ASN A 118 5.64 24.14 3.01
CA ASN A 118 5.95 23.61 4.33
C ASN A 118 6.93 24.52 5.12
N ALA A 119 7.37 25.64 4.51
CA ALA A 119 8.29 26.62 5.11
C ALA A 119 7.56 27.88 5.60
N ILE A 120 6.25 27.80 5.74
CA ILE A 120 5.39 28.85 6.31
C ILE A 120 5.28 28.58 7.80
N LEU A 121 5.43 29.64 8.61
CA LEU A 121 5.30 29.59 10.06
C LEU A 121 4.16 30.49 10.51
N LYS A 122 3.64 30.23 11.71
CA LYS A 122 2.62 31.06 12.36
C LYS A 122 2.91 31.22 13.83
N ASP A 123 2.84 32.43 14.31
CA ASP A 123 2.87 32.72 15.74
C ASP A 123 1.48 32.40 16.34
N PRO A 124 1.37 31.42 17.26
CA PRO A 124 0.06 31.01 17.79
C PRO A 124 -0.57 32.05 18.69
N LEU A 125 0.18 33.02 19.23
CA LEU A 125 -0.31 34.05 20.14
C LEU A 125 -0.79 35.31 19.43
N THR A 126 -0.14 35.69 18.33
CA THR A 126 -0.42 36.92 17.57
C THR A 126 -1.13 36.66 16.26
N ALA A 127 -1.17 35.40 15.81
CA ALA A 127 -1.61 34.98 14.49
C ALA A 127 -0.77 35.53 13.32
N GLU A 128 0.41 36.12 13.59
CA GLU A 128 1.33 36.57 12.57
C GLU A 128 1.81 35.39 11.70
N ILE A 129 1.73 35.55 10.39
CA ILE A 129 2.27 34.59 9.41
C ILE A 129 3.66 35.05 8.98
N ILE A 130 4.64 34.15 9.09
CA ILE A 130 6.03 34.38 8.70
C ILE A 130 6.32 33.48 7.50
N ASP A 131 6.56 34.07 6.35
CA ASP A 131 6.70 33.37 5.07
C ASP A 131 7.93 33.88 4.29
N PRO A 132 9.13 33.46 4.70
CA PRO A 132 10.37 33.95 4.10
C PRO A 132 10.61 33.50 2.66
N PHE A 133 9.90 32.44 2.21
CA PHE A 133 10.10 31.82 0.90
C PHE A 133 8.88 31.87 -0.01
N GLN A 134 7.88 32.71 0.30
CA GLN A 134 6.66 32.92 -0.50
C GLN A 134 5.82 31.65 -0.66
N GLY A 135 5.81 30.79 0.36
CA GLY A 135 5.03 29.55 0.35
C GLY A 135 3.52 29.77 0.21
N ARG A 136 2.98 30.90 0.70
CA ARG A 136 1.57 31.26 0.51
C ARG A 136 1.24 31.54 -0.95
N THR A 137 2.14 32.14 -1.70
CA THR A 137 1.98 32.38 -3.14
C THR A 137 1.97 31.07 -3.89
N ASP A 138 2.91 30.18 -3.58
CA ASP A 138 2.97 28.83 -4.18
C ASP A 138 1.74 28.01 -3.83
N LEU A 139 1.26 28.09 -2.58
CA LEU A 139 0.06 27.39 -2.14
C LEU A 139 -1.18 27.84 -2.92
N ALA A 140 -1.34 29.15 -3.11
CA ALA A 140 -2.44 29.74 -3.88
C ALA A 140 -2.34 29.38 -5.37
N ALA A 141 -1.14 29.26 -5.91
CA ALA A 141 -0.87 28.87 -7.30
C ALA A 141 -0.90 27.36 -7.52
N LYS A 142 -1.14 26.54 -6.49
CA LYS A 142 -1.02 25.08 -6.50
C LYS A 142 0.33 24.62 -7.07
N ASN A 143 1.40 25.25 -6.65
CA ASN A 143 2.75 25.03 -7.13
C ASN A 143 3.62 24.42 -6.03
N LEU A 144 4.35 23.36 -6.34
CA LEU A 144 5.28 22.71 -5.42
C LEU A 144 6.71 23.09 -5.78
N ARG A 145 7.29 24.02 -5.01
CA ARG A 145 8.62 24.58 -5.23
C ARG A 145 9.56 24.23 -4.07
N ALA A 146 10.77 23.79 -4.39
CA ALA A 146 11.84 23.58 -3.42
C ALA A 146 12.18 24.89 -2.69
N VAL A 147 12.47 24.82 -1.37
CA VAL A 147 12.84 26.01 -0.60
C VAL A 147 14.20 26.55 -1.04
N SER A 148 15.18 25.66 -1.19
CA SER A 148 16.56 26.02 -1.53
C SER A 148 17.19 24.95 -2.42
N PRO A 149 17.69 25.35 -3.61
CA PRO A 149 18.43 24.43 -4.49
C PRO A 149 19.67 23.83 -3.82
N GLU A 150 20.36 24.60 -2.97
CA GLU A 150 21.62 24.20 -2.35
C GLU A 150 21.43 23.08 -1.32
N THR A 151 20.31 23.09 -0.62
CA THR A 151 20.03 22.10 0.46
C THR A 151 19.08 20.98 0.02
N PHE A 152 18.44 21.09 -1.15
CA PHE A 152 17.41 20.13 -1.57
C PHE A 152 17.94 18.70 -1.67
N ALA A 153 19.13 18.52 -2.20
CA ALA A 153 19.75 17.20 -2.39
C ALA A 153 20.32 16.59 -1.09
N GLU A 154 20.27 17.30 0.04
CA GLU A 154 20.74 16.76 1.32
C GLU A 154 19.89 15.58 1.81
N ASP A 155 18.61 15.55 1.49
CA ASP A 155 17.71 14.41 1.78
C ASP A 155 17.05 13.92 0.48
N SER A 156 17.53 12.79 -0.05
CA SER A 156 17.06 12.18 -1.28
C SER A 156 15.55 11.80 -1.23
N LEU A 157 14.97 11.61 -0.02
CA LEU A 157 13.54 11.36 0.14
C LEU A 157 12.66 12.51 -0.37
N ARG A 158 13.17 13.73 -0.44
CA ARG A 158 12.41 14.89 -0.96
C ARG A 158 11.91 14.68 -2.37
N VAL A 159 12.58 13.84 -3.17
CA VAL A 159 12.12 13.45 -4.52
C VAL A 159 10.81 12.68 -4.46
N LEU A 160 10.71 11.66 -3.60
CA LEU A 160 9.44 10.93 -3.41
C LEU A 160 8.36 11.82 -2.77
N ARG A 161 8.77 12.67 -1.82
CA ARG A 161 7.86 13.63 -1.20
C ARG A 161 7.28 14.62 -2.21
N ALA A 162 8.04 15.02 -3.23
CA ALA A 162 7.53 15.86 -4.32
C ALA A 162 6.36 15.19 -5.05
N ALA A 163 6.53 13.95 -5.50
CA ALA A 163 5.47 13.19 -6.15
C ALA A 163 4.26 12.96 -5.22
N GLN A 164 4.52 12.61 -3.96
CA GLN A 164 3.48 12.37 -2.96
C GLN A 164 2.67 13.63 -2.66
N PHE A 165 3.30 14.79 -2.50
CA PHE A 165 2.59 16.07 -2.28
C PHE A 165 1.84 16.53 -3.53
N ALA A 166 2.43 16.37 -4.72
CA ALA A 166 1.76 16.66 -5.98
C ALA A 166 0.44 15.89 -6.09
N ALA A 167 0.43 14.60 -5.77
CA ALA A 167 -0.78 13.78 -5.77
C ALA A 167 -1.80 14.20 -4.69
N ARG A 168 -1.33 14.41 -3.44
CA ARG A 168 -2.24 14.70 -2.31
C ARG A 168 -2.92 16.05 -2.40
N PHE A 169 -2.28 17.03 -3.03
CA PHE A 169 -2.78 18.39 -3.12
C PHE A 169 -3.19 18.77 -4.53
N GLU A 170 -2.97 17.89 -5.51
CA GLU A 170 -3.19 18.15 -6.95
C GLU A 170 -2.42 19.40 -7.39
N PHE A 171 -1.12 19.41 -7.05
CA PHE A 171 -0.19 20.50 -7.36
C PHE A 171 0.74 20.12 -8.50
N GLU A 172 1.10 21.11 -9.32
CA GLU A 172 2.19 20.98 -10.28
C GLU A 172 3.56 21.16 -9.57
N ILE A 173 4.57 20.42 -10.02
CA ILE A 173 5.93 20.62 -9.52
C ILE A 173 6.63 21.65 -10.41
N GLU A 174 7.18 22.68 -9.78
CA GLU A 174 7.92 23.75 -10.48
C GLU A 174 9.05 23.17 -11.34
N PRO A 175 9.27 23.68 -12.59
CA PRO A 175 10.28 23.12 -13.50
C PRO A 175 11.70 23.05 -12.92
N LEU A 176 12.14 24.09 -12.19
CA LEU A 176 13.48 24.05 -11.54
C LEU A 176 13.55 22.99 -10.44
N THR A 177 12.47 22.77 -9.71
CA THR A 177 12.38 21.69 -8.71
C THR A 177 12.43 20.31 -9.38
N VAL A 178 11.81 20.13 -10.56
CA VAL A 178 11.96 18.91 -11.37
C VAL A 178 13.41 18.67 -11.78
N GLU A 179 14.10 19.71 -12.23
CA GLU A 179 15.51 19.64 -12.61
C GLU A 179 16.41 19.29 -11.42
N LEU A 180 16.09 19.77 -10.22
CA LEU A 180 16.81 19.41 -8.98
C LEU A 180 16.58 17.93 -8.60
N CYS A 181 15.38 17.40 -8.81
CA CYS A 181 15.03 16.02 -8.43
C CYS A 181 15.74 14.97 -9.29
N ARG A 182 15.75 15.14 -10.62
CA ARG A 182 16.20 14.13 -11.60
C ARG A 182 17.61 13.57 -11.37
N PRO A 183 18.64 14.36 -11.02
CA PRO A 183 20.00 13.86 -10.82
C PRO A 183 20.25 13.24 -9.45
N ILE A 184 19.28 13.26 -8.53
CA ILE A 184 19.47 12.75 -7.18
C ILE A 184 19.51 11.21 -7.20
N ASP A 185 20.58 10.63 -6.65
CA ASP A 185 20.71 9.21 -6.40
C ASP A 185 19.80 8.80 -5.22
N LEU A 186 18.92 7.83 -5.46
CA LEU A 186 17.94 7.34 -4.50
C LEU A 186 18.37 6.00 -3.87
N SER A 187 19.53 5.49 -4.22
CA SER A 187 20.01 4.16 -3.77
C SER A 187 20.30 4.08 -2.27
N ASP A 188 20.41 5.21 -1.59
CA ASP A 188 20.64 5.30 -0.14
C ASP A 188 19.34 5.27 0.70
N LEU A 189 18.18 5.28 0.04
CA LEU A 189 16.89 5.29 0.75
C LEU A 189 16.53 3.91 1.30
N PRO A 190 16.26 3.78 2.61
CA PRO A 190 15.76 2.53 3.16
C PRO A 190 14.31 2.26 2.76
N ALA A 191 13.96 0.98 2.65
CA ALA A 191 12.65 0.52 2.21
C ALA A 191 11.49 1.15 2.98
N GLU A 192 11.63 1.31 4.29
CA GLU A 192 10.59 1.87 5.16
C GLU A 192 10.31 3.35 4.83
N ARG A 193 11.34 4.12 4.45
CA ARG A 193 11.15 5.51 4.04
C ARG A 193 10.50 5.60 2.66
N ILE A 194 10.91 4.74 1.74
CA ILE A 194 10.29 4.64 0.40
C ILE A 194 8.81 4.27 0.56
N TRP A 195 8.53 3.21 1.32
CA TRP A 195 7.16 2.77 1.56
C TRP A 195 6.31 3.86 2.22
N GLY A 196 6.84 4.55 3.23
CA GLY A 196 6.11 5.62 3.92
C GLY A 196 5.65 6.77 3.00
N GLU A 197 6.36 7.08 1.92
CA GLU A 197 5.89 8.07 0.93
C GLU A 197 4.95 7.42 -0.11
N MET A 198 5.22 6.20 -0.54
CA MET A 198 4.34 5.45 -1.43
C MET A 198 2.96 5.17 -0.79
N GLU A 199 2.93 4.79 0.48
CA GLU A 199 1.70 4.60 1.25
C GLU A 199 0.84 5.87 1.27
N LYS A 200 1.45 7.03 1.58
CA LYS A 200 0.75 8.31 1.57
C LYS A 200 0.23 8.67 0.18
N LEU A 201 1.01 8.38 -0.86
CA LEU A 201 0.61 8.59 -2.24
C LEU A 201 -0.60 7.72 -2.58
N LEU A 202 -0.54 6.43 -2.31
CA LEU A 202 -1.58 5.46 -2.69
C LEU A 202 -2.87 5.59 -1.86
N LEU A 203 -2.75 5.88 -0.54
CA LEU A 203 -3.91 5.84 0.36
C LEU A 203 -4.49 7.22 0.68
N ARG A 204 -3.71 8.32 0.54
CA ARG A 204 -4.16 9.66 0.96
C ARG A 204 -4.42 10.61 -0.20
N ALA A 205 -3.92 10.32 -1.40
CA ALA A 205 -4.31 11.06 -2.59
C ALA A 205 -5.70 10.61 -3.08
N GLN A 206 -6.47 11.52 -3.67
CA GLN A 206 -7.71 11.16 -4.35
C GLN A 206 -7.41 10.51 -5.71
N CYS A 207 -6.41 11.05 -6.43
CA CYS A 207 -5.90 10.54 -7.69
C CYS A 207 -4.42 10.16 -7.55
N PRO A 208 -4.10 8.94 -7.07
CA PRO A 208 -2.72 8.46 -6.95
C PRO A 208 -1.95 8.48 -8.28
N SER A 209 -2.65 8.36 -9.41
CA SER A 209 -2.07 8.44 -10.76
C SER A 209 -1.22 9.68 -10.98
N ILE A 210 -1.62 10.83 -10.43
CA ILE A 210 -0.86 12.08 -10.50
C ILE A 210 0.54 11.88 -9.93
N GLY A 211 0.65 11.27 -8.75
CA GLY A 211 1.94 11.03 -8.10
C GLY A 211 2.76 9.98 -8.81
N LEU A 212 2.14 8.91 -9.29
CA LEU A 212 2.81 7.87 -10.08
C LEU A 212 3.40 8.45 -11.38
N ASP A 213 2.67 9.31 -12.08
CA ASP A 213 3.19 9.99 -13.28
C ASP A 213 4.30 10.98 -12.93
N TRP A 214 4.23 11.66 -11.76
CA TRP A 214 5.34 12.46 -11.27
C TRP A 214 6.57 11.61 -10.92
N LEU A 215 6.43 10.41 -10.34
CA LEU A 215 7.58 9.51 -10.14
C LEU A 215 8.28 9.18 -11.47
N ARG A 216 7.52 8.99 -12.56
CA ARG A 216 8.07 8.82 -13.91
C ARG A 216 8.80 10.08 -14.37
N LYS A 217 8.15 11.24 -14.32
CA LYS A 217 8.72 12.54 -14.76
C LYS A 217 9.98 12.93 -13.99
N LEU A 218 10.09 12.54 -12.71
CA LEU A 218 11.23 12.78 -11.82
C LEU A 218 12.34 11.73 -11.98
N ALA A 219 12.23 10.77 -12.90
CA ALA A 219 13.16 9.67 -13.13
C ALA A 219 13.38 8.76 -11.89
N VAL A 220 12.34 8.59 -11.09
CA VAL A 220 12.35 7.70 -9.91
C VAL A 220 12.17 6.23 -10.32
N LEU A 221 11.29 5.97 -11.31
CA LEU A 221 10.91 4.59 -11.68
C LEU A 221 12.12 3.70 -12.01
N PRO A 222 13.06 4.08 -12.88
CA PRO A 222 14.19 3.22 -13.22
C PRO A 222 15.12 2.96 -12.02
N GLN A 223 15.12 3.83 -11.00
CA GLN A 223 15.95 3.65 -9.82
C GLN A 223 15.31 2.77 -8.75
N LEU A 224 14.02 2.96 -8.47
CA LEU A 224 13.33 2.34 -7.35
C LEU A 224 12.25 1.33 -7.77
N PHE A 225 11.62 1.51 -8.92
CA PHE A 225 10.45 0.75 -9.36
C PHE A 225 10.54 0.28 -10.82
N PRO A 226 11.56 -0.54 -11.15
CA PRO A 226 11.78 -1.00 -12.54
C PRO A 226 10.60 -1.77 -13.11
N GLU A 227 9.76 -2.41 -12.27
CA GLU A 227 8.54 -3.08 -12.70
C GLU A 227 7.50 -2.08 -13.24
N LEU A 228 7.39 -0.90 -12.61
CA LEU A 228 6.52 0.18 -13.10
C LEU A 228 7.09 0.84 -14.37
N GLU A 229 8.40 1.04 -14.43
CA GLU A 229 9.08 1.55 -15.64
C GLU A 229 8.84 0.63 -16.84
N ALA A 230 8.84 -0.68 -16.62
CA ALA A 230 8.64 -1.67 -17.68
C ALA A 230 7.22 -1.62 -18.30
N LEU A 231 6.23 -1.01 -17.66
CA LEU A 231 4.86 -0.89 -18.18
C LEU A 231 4.73 0.19 -19.26
N ILE A 232 5.67 1.14 -19.30
CA ILE A 232 5.61 2.30 -20.20
C ILE A 232 5.78 1.81 -21.64
N ASP A 233 4.95 2.34 -22.53
CA ASP A 233 4.94 2.03 -23.98
C ASP A 233 4.67 0.55 -24.31
N VAL A 234 4.20 -0.27 -23.35
CA VAL A 234 3.76 -1.63 -23.63
C VAL A 234 2.41 -1.57 -24.34
N PRO A 235 2.33 -1.97 -25.62
CA PRO A 235 1.10 -1.79 -26.39
C PRO A 235 -0.01 -2.74 -25.97
N GLN A 236 -1.24 -2.32 -26.12
CA GLN A 236 -2.45 -3.11 -25.88
C GLN A 236 -3.36 -3.12 -27.10
N GLU A 237 -4.26 -4.11 -27.20
CA GLU A 237 -5.26 -4.16 -28.26
C GLU A 237 -6.29 -3.03 -28.06
N VAL A 238 -6.33 -2.08 -29.01
CA VAL A 238 -7.16 -0.87 -28.91
C VAL A 238 -8.66 -1.15 -28.78
N GLU A 239 -9.14 -2.29 -29.29
CA GLU A 239 -10.52 -2.71 -29.15
C GLU A 239 -10.91 -2.95 -27.69
N TRP A 240 -9.97 -3.44 -26.88
CA TRP A 240 -10.18 -3.80 -25.47
C TRP A 240 -9.58 -2.77 -24.50
N HIS A 241 -8.61 -1.99 -24.95
CA HIS A 241 -7.90 -0.98 -24.19
C HIS A 241 -7.83 0.34 -24.95
N PRO A 242 -8.98 1.01 -25.16
CA PRO A 242 -9.04 2.27 -25.91
C PRO A 242 -8.36 3.43 -25.17
N GLU A 243 -8.05 3.26 -23.87
CA GLU A 243 -7.39 4.23 -23.02
C GLU A 243 -5.91 4.44 -23.37
N GLY A 244 -5.21 3.39 -23.84
CA GLY A 244 -3.80 3.48 -24.23
C GLY A 244 -2.94 2.26 -23.90
N ASP A 245 -1.67 2.50 -23.56
CA ASP A 245 -0.71 1.48 -23.17
C ASP A 245 -0.95 0.95 -21.75
N VAL A 246 -0.13 -0.03 -21.32
CA VAL A 246 -0.28 -0.66 -20.01
C VAL A 246 -0.02 0.34 -18.87
N TRP A 247 0.90 1.30 -19.05
CA TRP A 247 1.16 2.32 -18.02
C TRP A 247 -0.07 3.19 -17.77
N ILE A 248 -0.67 3.73 -18.84
CA ILE A 248 -1.88 4.56 -18.76
C ILE A 248 -3.02 3.77 -18.12
N HIS A 249 -3.23 2.52 -18.55
CA HIS A 249 -4.22 1.64 -17.95
C HIS A 249 -4.00 1.43 -16.45
N THR A 250 -2.75 1.18 -16.03
CA THR A 250 -2.40 0.99 -14.62
C THR A 250 -2.69 2.25 -13.79
N LEU A 251 -2.37 3.44 -14.29
CA LEU A 251 -2.67 4.70 -13.63
C LEU A 251 -4.18 4.85 -13.35
N LEU A 252 -5.00 4.62 -14.38
CA LEU A 252 -6.46 4.70 -14.27
C LEU A 252 -7.03 3.64 -13.34
N THR A 253 -6.50 2.41 -13.41
CA THR A 253 -6.89 1.31 -12.53
C THR A 253 -6.61 1.63 -11.05
N VAL A 254 -5.45 2.22 -10.75
CA VAL A 254 -5.10 2.62 -9.37
C VAL A 254 -6.05 3.70 -8.84
N ASP A 255 -6.43 4.67 -9.66
CA ASP A 255 -7.42 5.69 -9.26
C ASP A 255 -8.80 5.06 -8.97
N ARG A 256 -9.27 4.13 -9.82
CA ARG A 256 -10.52 3.39 -9.57
C ARG A 256 -10.45 2.51 -8.31
N ALA A 257 -9.31 1.89 -8.06
CA ALA A 257 -9.11 1.14 -6.82
C ALA A 257 -9.21 2.05 -5.59
N ARG A 258 -8.59 3.25 -5.66
CA ARG A 258 -8.61 4.24 -4.57
C ARG A 258 -10.04 4.66 -4.19
N GLU A 259 -10.93 4.82 -5.16
CA GLU A 259 -12.34 5.15 -4.93
C GLU A 259 -13.10 4.07 -4.11
N SER A 260 -12.57 2.86 -4.00
CA SER A 260 -13.29 1.68 -3.48
C SER A 260 -12.78 1.14 -2.15
N ILE A 261 -11.85 1.83 -1.46
CA ILE A 261 -11.16 1.26 -0.29
C ILE A 261 -11.46 1.92 1.05
N ASP A 262 -12.19 3.03 1.09
CA ASP A 262 -12.35 3.82 2.32
C ASP A 262 -13.13 3.10 3.44
N ASP A 263 -13.92 2.10 3.10
CA ASP A 263 -14.66 1.22 4.02
C ASP A 263 -13.82 0.05 4.57
N LEU A 264 -12.62 -0.18 4.03
CA LEU A 264 -11.77 -1.28 4.42
C LEU A 264 -10.85 -0.92 5.60
N PRO A 265 -10.48 -1.90 6.46
CA PRO A 265 -9.40 -1.71 7.41
C PRO A 265 -8.06 -1.52 6.69
N TYR A 266 -7.14 -0.79 7.34
CA TYR A 266 -5.85 -0.36 6.77
C TYR A 266 -5.06 -1.44 6.01
N PRO A 267 -4.83 -2.67 6.54
CA PRO A 267 -4.08 -3.68 5.80
C PRO A 267 -4.74 -4.11 4.48
N LYS A 268 -6.08 -4.09 4.43
CA LYS A 268 -6.84 -4.43 3.23
C LYS A 268 -6.86 -3.28 2.21
N GLN A 269 -6.87 -2.02 2.67
CA GLN A 269 -6.66 -0.87 1.79
C GLN A 269 -5.32 -0.98 1.06
N VAL A 270 -4.23 -1.23 1.82
CA VAL A 270 -2.89 -1.46 1.27
C VAL A 270 -2.90 -2.60 0.26
N THR A 271 -3.55 -3.71 0.59
CA THR A 271 -3.64 -4.90 -0.27
C THR A 271 -4.28 -4.60 -1.62
N VAL A 272 -5.44 -3.92 -1.62
CA VAL A 272 -6.15 -3.59 -2.86
C VAL A 272 -5.34 -2.63 -3.72
N MET A 273 -4.75 -1.59 -3.11
CA MET A 273 -3.97 -0.61 -3.85
C MET A 273 -2.71 -1.21 -4.46
N LEU A 274 -2.00 -2.07 -3.72
CA LEU A 274 -0.82 -2.77 -4.26
C LEU A 274 -1.20 -3.80 -5.33
N ALA A 275 -2.30 -4.52 -5.15
CA ALA A 275 -2.76 -5.46 -6.17
C ALA A 275 -3.18 -4.73 -7.46
N ALA A 276 -3.88 -3.60 -7.36
CA ALA A 276 -4.23 -2.77 -8.50
C ALA A 276 -3.00 -2.18 -9.21
N LEU A 277 -1.96 -1.79 -8.45
CA LEU A 277 -0.72 -1.29 -9.02
C LEU A 277 0.07 -2.38 -9.75
N CYS A 278 0.04 -3.63 -9.24
CA CYS A 278 0.87 -4.74 -9.74
C CYS A 278 0.15 -5.66 -10.73
N HIS A 279 -1.19 -5.51 -10.94
CA HIS A 279 -2.01 -6.52 -11.66
C HIS A 279 -1.47 -6.87 -13.05
N ASP A 280 -0.90 -5.90 -13.73
CA ASP A 280 -0.39 -6.01 -15.10
C ASP A 280 1.14 -6.13 -15.22
N PHE A 281 1.86 -6.37 -14.15
CA PHE A 281 3.34 -6.51 -14.17
C PHE A 281 3.85 -7.64 -15.05
N GLY A 282 3.00 -8.57 -15.44
CA GLY A 282 3.35 -9.64 -16.39
C GLY A 282 3.27 -9.23 -17.85
N LYS A 283 2.54 -8.16 -18.20
CA LYS A 283 2.33 -7.77 -19.62
C LYS A 283 3.63 -7.44 -20.38
N PRO A 284 4.63 -6.76 -19.79
CA PRO A 284 5.89 -6.49 -20.51
C PRO A 284 6.56 -7.74 -21.07
N ALA A 285 6.53 -8.85 -20.35
CA ALA A 285 7.16 -10.12 -20.74
C ALA A 285 6.29 -11.01 -21.64
N THR A 286 4.96 -10.82 -21.62
CA THR A 286 4.00 -11.71 -22.27
C THR A 286 3.28 -11.10 -23.46
N THR A 287 3.43 -9.79 -23.68
CA THR A 287 2.79 -9.11 -24.81
C THR A 287 3.45 -9.47 -26.13
N ALA A 288 2.65 -9.94 -27.08
CA ALA A 288 3.08 -10.29 -28.42
C ALA A 288 2.00 -10.02 -29.45
N PHE A 289 2.41 -9.81 -30.71
CA PHE A 289 1.48 -9.74 -31.83
C PHE A 289 1.20 -11.16 -32.33
N VAL A 290 -0.03 -11.63 -32.12
CA VAL A 290 -0.46 -13.00 -32.44
C VAL A 290 -1.79 -12.95 -33.20
N ASP A 291 -1.83 -13.60 -34.36
CA ASP A 291 -3.02 -13.70 -35.21
C ASP A 291 -3.64 -12.32 -35.57
N GLY A 292 -2.79 -11.35 -35.88
CA GLY A 292 -3.22 -10.01 -36.29
C GLY A 292 -3.68 -9.11 -35.13
N ARG A 293 -3.46 -9.50 -33.88
CA ARG A 293 -3.86 -8.74 -32.67
C ARG A 293 -2.74 -8.73 -31.62
N ILE A 294 -2.74 -7.71 -30.77
CA ILE A 294 -1.87 -7.66 -29.58
C ILE A 294 -2.51 -8.49 -28.47
N ARG A 295 -1.75 -9.42 -27.90
CA ARG A 295 -2.19 -10.31 -26.83
C ARG A 295 -1.12 -10.43 -25.76
N SER A 296 -1.57 -10.45 -24.50
CA SER A 296 -0.73 -10.69 -23.31
C SER A 296 -1.25 -11.95 -22.60
N ARG A 297 -0.91 -13.13 -23.17
CA ARG A 297 -1.40 -14.40 -22.62
C ARG A 297 -0.64 -14.74 -21.34
N GLU A 298 -1.37 -15.24 -20.33
CA GLU A 298 -0.82 -15.67 -19.04
C GLU A 298 -0.03 -14.56 -18.31
N HIS A 299 -0.39 -13.28 -18.57
CA HIS A 299 0.26 -12.16 -17.88
C HIS A 299 -0.03 -12.15 -16.37
N GLU A 300 -1.16 -12.69 -15.93
CA GLU A 300 -1.53 -12.84 -14.54
C GLU A 300 -0.55 -13.76 -13.79
N GLU A 301 -0.13 -14.89 -14.38
CA GLU A 301 0.89 -15.76 -13.80
C GLU A 301 2.29 -15.16 -14.00
N GLY A 302 2.56 -14.57 -15.18
CA GLY A 302 3.81 -13.86 -15.48
C GLY A 302 4.07 -12.68 -14.55
N GLY A 303 3.02 -12.07 -14.00
CA GLY A 303 3.08 -10.95 -13.05
C GLY A 303 3.46 -11.35 -11.62
N VAL A 304 3.38 -12.63 -11.26
CA VAL A 304 3.64 -13.10 -9.88
C VAL A 304 5.07 -12.77 -9.43
N ARG A 305 6.08 -13.10 -10.25
CA ARG A 305 7.48 -12.88 -9.86
C ARG A 305 7.83 -11.39 -9.76
N PRO A 306 7.52 -10.51 -10.72
CA PRO A 306 7.71 -9.07 -10.57
C PRO A 306 6.99 -8.48 -9.36
N THR A 307 5.78 -8.94 -9.04
CA THR A 307 5.06 -8.52 -7.84
C THR A 307 5.80 -8.89 -6.56
N ILE A 308 6.35 -10.10 -6.48
CA ILE A 308 7.18 -10.53 -5.34
C ILE A 308 8.40 -9.62 -5.19
N ASP A 309 9.13 -9.37 -6.28
CA ASP A 309 10.34 -8.54 -6.26
C ASP A 309 10.04 -7.09 -5.84
N PHE A 310 8.91 -6.54 -6.30
CA PHE A 310 8.41 -5.23 -5.91
C PHE A 310 8.08 -5.15 -4.41
N LEU A 311 7.32 -6.11 -3.87
CA LEU A 311 6.93 -6.16 -2.46
C LEU A 311 8.15 -6.40 -1.54
N ASP A 312 9.09 -7.25 -1.94
CA ASP A 312 10.33 -7.53 -1.20
C ASP A 312 11.20 -6.26 -1.11
N ARG A 313 11.31 -5.48 -2.20
CA ARG A 313 12.02 -4.20 -2.21
C ARG A 313 11.43 -3.17 -1.26
N LEU A 314 10.12 -3.17 -1.08
CA LEU A 314 9.40 -2.30 -0.14
C LEU A 314 9.31 -2.87 1.28
N ASN A 315 9.84 -4.07 1.52
CA ASN A 315 9.78 -4.80 2.80
C ASN A 315 8.33 -5.02 3.28
N ILE A 316 7.41 -5.36 2.34
CA ILE A 316 5.99 -5.56 2.63
C ILE A 316 5.68 -7.05 2.74
N TYR A 317 5.29 -7.48 3.93
CA TYR A 317 4.91 -8.85 4.24
C TYR A 317 3.57 -8.89 4.97
N THR A 318 3.58 -8.62 6.27
CA THR A 318 2.42 -8.66 7.16
C THR A 318 2.20 -7.28 7.79
N LEU A 319 0.98 -6.79 7.78
CA LEU A 319 0.56 -5.56 8.45
C LEU A 319 -0.54 -5.88 9.46
N ASP A 320 -0.36 -5.49 10.71
CA ASP A 320 -1.33 -5.72 11.80
C ASP A 320 -1.79 -7.19 11.90
N GLY A 321 -0.88 -8.14 11.65
CA GLY A 321 -1.18 -9.58 11.66
C GLY A 321 -1.85 -10.12 10.39
N TYR A 322 -2.11 -9.27 9.38
CA TYR A 322 -2.69 -9.65 8.10
C TYR A 322 -1.61 -9.86 7.04
N ASP A 323 -1.63 -11.00 6.35
CA ASP A 323 -0.64 -11.35 5.31
C ASP A 323 -0.95 -10.62 3.99
N VAL A 324 -0.52 -9.35 3.91
CA VAL A 324 -0.69 -8.49 2.74
C VAL A 324 -0.01 -9.10 1.52
N ARG A 325 1.22 -9.60 1.68
CA ARG A 325 2.02 -10.15 0.57
C ARG A 325 1.34 -11.32 -0.12
N ALA A 326 0.90 -12.32 0.65
CA ALA A 326 0.22 -13.47 0.09
C ALA A 326 -1.09 -13.08 -0.62
N GLN A 327 -1.84 -12.15 -0.04
CA GLN A 327 -3.08 -11.66 -0.66
C GLN A 327 -2.82 -10.90 -1.96
N VAL A 328 -1.87 -9.96 -1.99
CA VAL A 328 -1.53 -9.21 -3.21
C VAL A 328 -1.14 -10.16 -4.34
N ILE A 329 -0.27 -11.14 -4.07
CA ILE A 329 0.16 -12.13 -5.07
C ILE A 329 -1.03 -12.92 -5.60
N ALA A 330 -1.93 -13.37 -4.73
CA ALA A 330 -3.11 -14.12 -5.14
C ALA A 330 -4.09 -13.26 -5.95
N LEU A 331 -4.29 -11.99 -5.56
CA LEU A 331 -5.14 -11.05 -6.29
C LEU A 331 -4.59 -10.76 -7.70
N VAL A 332 -3.29 -10.53 -7.83
CA VAL A 332 -2.62 -10.33 -9.13
C VAL A 332 -2.80 -11.56 -10.03
N ARG A 333 -2.56 -12.76 -9.51
CA ARG A 333 -2.68 -14.00 -10.28
C ARG A 333 -4.12 -14.32 -10.71
N ASP A 334 -5.11 -13.99 -9.89
CA ASP A 334 -6.48 -14.38 -10.10
C ASP A 334 -7.41 -13.20 -10.53
N HIS A 335 -6.86 -11.99 -10.87
CA HIS A 335 -7.65 -10.78 -11.16
C HIS A 335 -8.63 -10.92 -12.34
N LEU A 336 -8.33 -11.77 -13.30
CA LEU A 336 -9.21 -12.04 -14.45
C LEU A 336 -10.36 -13.00 -14.12
N LYS A 337 -10.29 -13.75 -12.99
CA LYS A 337 -11.29 -14.79 -12.65
C LYS A 337 -12.74 -14.30 -12.57
N PRO A 338 -13.04 -13.10 -12.01
CA PRO A 338 -14.41 -12.61 -12.03
C PRO A 338 -15.03 -12.54 -13.44
N GLY A 339 -14.28 -11.99 -14.41
CA GLY A 339 -14.72 -11.92 -15.80
C GLY A 339 -14.80 -13.29 -16.51
N GLU A 340 -13.86 -14.18 -16.22
CA GLU A 340 -13.87 -15.55 -16.75
C GLU A 340 -15.08 -16.35 -16.23
N PHE A 341 -15.38 -16.24 -14.93
CA PHE A 341 -16.51 -16.93 -14.31
C PHE A 341 -17.84 -16.40 -14.85
N TYR A 342 -17.96 -15.09 -15.03
CA TYR A 342 -19.15 -14.48 -15.62
C TYR A 342 -19.41 -14.97 -17.06
N LYS A 343 -18.36 -15.04 -17.89
CA LYS A 343 -18.47 -15.57 -19.27
C LYS A 343 -18.98 -17.01 -19.30
N LYS A 344 -18.69 -17.80 -18.27
CA LYS A 344 -19.10 -19.22 -18.12
C LYS A 344 -20.10 -19.42 -16.99
N ARG A 345 -20.88 -18.39 -16.62
CA ARG A 345 -21.74 -18.40 -15.43
C ARG A 345 -22.77 -19.52 -15.38
N ASP A 346 -23.19 -19.99 -16.55
CA ASP A 346 -24.12 -21.10 -16.66
C ASP A 346 -23.45 -22.48 -16.45
N GLU A 347 -22.11 -22.55 -16.49
CA GLU A 347 -21.31 -23.76 -16.35
C GLU A 347 -20.52 -23.79 -15.03
N VAL A 348 -20.20 -22.62 -14.49
CA VAL A 348 -19.38 -22.47 -13.27
C VAL A 348 -20.22 -22.83 -12.05
N GLY A 349 -19.88 -23.96 -11.42
CA GLY A 349 -20.51 -24.39 -10.17
C GLY A 349 -19.97 -23.61 -8.95
N ASP A 350 -20.76 -23.63 -7.86
CA ASP A 350 -20.44 -22.96 -6.58
C ASP A 350 -19.07 -23.37 -5.99
N GLY A 351 -18.67 -24.63 -6.23
CA GLY A 351 -17.36 -25.13 -5.80
C GLY A 351 -16.18 -24.35 -6.35
N ALA A 352 -16.31 -23.73 -7.53
CA ALA A 352 -15.25 -22.92 -8.12
C ALA A 352 -15.00 -21.63 -7.29
N LEU A 353 -16.08 -20.94 -6.88
CA LEU A 353 -15.97 -19.75 -6.01
C LEU A 353 -15.42 -20.13 -4.63
N ARG A 354 -15.91 -21.23 -4.03
CA ARG A 354 -15.42 -21.72 -2.73
C ARG A 354 -13.93 -22.08 -2.78
N ARG A 355 -13.44 -22.67 -3.89
CA ARG A 355 -12.00 -22.95 -4.09
C ARG A 355 -11.19 -21.68 -4.28
N LEU A 356 -11.73 -20.71 -5.01
CA LEU A 356 -11.07 -19.42 -5.20
C LEU A 356 -10.93 -18.66 -3.87
N ALA A 357 -11.97 -18.72 -3.01
CA ALA A 357 -11.95 -18.13 -1.67
C ALA A 357 -10.87 -18.72 -0.73
N ARG A 358 -10.31 -19.90 -1.05
CA ARG A 358 -9.15 -20.45 -0.34
C ARG A 358 -7.83 -19.77 -0.70
N LYS A 359 -7.76 -19.08 -1.82
CA LYS A 359 -6.55 -18.44 -2.32
C LYS A 359 -6.47 -16.97 -1.91
N CYS A 360 -7.60 -16.27 -1.97
CA CYS A 360 -7.71 -14.85 -1.64
C CYS A 360 -9.12 -14.50 -1.15
N GLU A 361 -9.27 -13.35 -0.53
CA GLU A 361 -10.56 -12.77 -0.19
C GLU A 361 -11.28 -12.31 -1.47
N LEU A 362 -12.47 -12.84 -1.73
CA LEU A 362 -13.20 -12.56 -2.98
C LEU A 362 -13.73 -11.12 -3.05
N ASP A 363 -13.99 -10.48 -1.90
CA ASP A 363 -14.33 -9.04 -1.87
C ASP A 363 -13.17 -8.16 -2.34
N LEU A 364 -11.93 -8.48 -1.95
CA LEU A 364 -10.75 -7.76 -2.43
C LEU A 364 -10.49 -8.05 -3.92
N LEU A 365 -10.68 -9.30 -4.35
CA LEU A 365 -10.56 -9.67 -5.76
C LEU A 365 -11.58 -8.93 -6.63
N TYR A 366 -12.82 -8.83 -6.16
CA TYR A 366 -13.86 -8.04 -6.80
C TYR A 366 -13.44 -6.59 -7.01
N ARG A 367 -12.89 -5.94 -5.96
CA ARG A 367 -12.48 -4.52 -6.03
C ARG A 367 -11.35 -4.31 -7.04
N VAL A 368 -10.35 -5.18 -7.04
CA VAL A 368 -9.25 -5.12 -8.01
C VAL A 368 -9.75 -5.36 -9.43
N ALA A 369 -10.52 -6.41 -9.68
CA ALA A 369 -11.06 -6.71 -11.00
C ALA A 369 -12.06 -5.64 -11.51
N LYS A 370 -12.81 -5.01 -10.60
CA LYS A 370 -13.69 -3.89 -10.93
C LYS A 370 -12.89 -2.63 -11.30
N ALA A 371 -11.83 -2.36 -10.56
CA ALA A 371 -10.93 -1.25 -10.84
C ALA A 371 -10.24 -1.43 -12.20
N ASP A 372 -9.73 -2.62 -12.51
CA ASP A 372 -9.18 -2.99 -13.84
C ASP A 372 -10.22 -2.75 -14.94
N SER A 373 -11.43 -3.30 -14.81
CA SER A 373 -12.50 -3.11 -15.82
C SER A 373 -12.82 -1.65 -16.05
N LEU A 374 -13.00 -0.86 -14.98
CA LEU A 374 -13.37 0.56 -15.05
C LEU A 374 -12.17 1.47 -15.38
N GLY A 375 -10.93 1.02 -15.19
CA GLY A 375 -9.72 1.72 -15.59
C GLY A 375 -9.61 1.94 -17.10
N ARG A 376 -10.38 1.21 -17.91
CA ARG A 376 -10.50 1.42 -19.36
C ARG A 376 -11.34 2.63 -19.75
N ASN A 377 -12.08 3.22 -18.78
CA ASN A 377 -13.00 4.33 -18.99
C ASN A 377 -12.29 5.68 -18.79
N ALA A 378 -11.35 6.01 -19.67
CA ALA A 378 -10.69 7.30 -19.66
C ALA A 378 -11.60 8.41 -20.21
N GLU A 379 -11.37 9.66 -19.81
CA GLU A 379 -12.16 10.82 -20.25
C GLU A 379 -12.12 11.06 -21.77
N TRP A 380 -11.00 10.69 -22.42
CA TRP A 380 -10.83 10.80 -23.87
C TRP A 380 -11.41 9.60 -24.65
N VAL A 381 -11.91 8.58 -23.97
CA VAL A 381 -12.59 7.43 -24.57
C VAL A 381 -14.06 7.75 -24.71
N PRO A 382 -14.68 7.59 -25.92
CA PRO A 382 -16.11 7.78 -26.12
C PRO A 382 -16.94 6.95 -25.16
N ARG A 383 -17.97 7.53 -24.54
CA ARG A 383 -18.78 6.87 -23.49
C ARG A 383 -19.47 5.60 -23.96
N GLU A 384 -19.80 5.49 -25.24
CA GLU A 384 -20.36 4.27 -25.85
C GLU A 384 -19.39 3.08 -25.87
N LYS A 385 -18.10 3.34 -25.63
CA LYS A 385 -17.05 2.31 -25.49
C LYS A 385 -16.67 2.02 -24.03
N TRP A 386 -17.33 2.67 -23.09
CA TRP A 386 -17.03 2.46 -21.68
C TRP A 386 -17.46 1.10 -21.22
N TYR A 387 -16.64 0.50 -20.40
CA TYR A 387 -16.90 -0.77 -19.72
C TYR A 387 -17.81 -0.55 -18.52
N ASN A 388 -18.62 -1.54 -18.23
CA ASN A 388 -19.38 -1.63 -16.99
C ASN A 388 -18.74 -2.68 -16.05
N ALA A 389 -19.30 -2.80 -14.86
CA ALA A 389 -18.83 -3.76 -13.86
C ALA A 389 -19.75 -4.97 -13.67
N GLU A 390 -20.63 -5.25 -14.65
CA GLU A 390 -21.66 -6.29 -14.54
C GLU A 390 -21.08 -7.67 -14.16
N ALA A 391 -19.96 -8.04 -14.79
CA ALA A 391 -19.29 -9.31 -14.50
C ALA A 391 -18.75 -9.39 -13.06
N GLN A 392 -18.17 -8.29 -12.58
CA GLN A 392 -17.64 -8.21 -11.24
C GLN A 392 -18.77 -8.14 -10.19
N ASP A 393 -19.82 -7.39 -10.48
CA ASP A 393 -20.97 -7.26 -9.59
C ASP A 393 -21.69 -8.61 -9.44
N TRP A 394 -21.91 -9.34 -10.54
CA TRP A 394 -22.40 -10.71 -10.49
C TRP A 394 -21.51 -11.63 -9.64
N PHE A 395 -20.19 -11.53 -9.82
CA PHE A 395 -19.24 -12.37 -9.08
C PHE A 395 -19.33 -12.16 -7.57
N ILE A 396 -19.37 -10.90 -7.11
CA ILE A 396 -19.42 -10.63 -5.66
C ILE A 396 -20.80 -10.94 -5.07
N GLU A 397 -21.88 -10.74 -5.81
CA GLU A 397 -23.22 -11.15 -5.37
C GLU A 397 -23.27 -12.66 -5.16
N ARG A 398 -22.75 -13.43 -6.11
CA ARG A 398 -22.69 -14.90 -5.97
C ARG A 398 -21.79 -15.33 -4.82
N ALA A 399 -20.65 -14.68 -4.59
CA ALA A 399 -19.76 -14.95 -3.45
C ALA A 399 -20.44 -14.65 -2.10
N ARG A 400 -21.28 -13.61 -2.03
CA ARG A 400 -22.08 -13.27 -0.83
C ARG A 400 -23.20 -14.29 -0.59
N GLU A 401 -23.93 -14.71 -1.61
CA GLU A 401 -24.93 -15.77 -1.50
C GLU A 401 -24.37 -17.08 -0.96
N LEU A 402 -23.11 -17.38 -1.30
CA LEU A 402 -22.39 -18.58 -0.85
C LEU A 402 -21.65 -18.39 0.48
N ASP A 403 -21.71 -17.20 1.08
CA ASP A 403 -20.98 -16.81 2.30
C ASP A 403 -19.46 -17.03 2.20
N VAL A 404 -18.88 -16.70 1.04
CA VAL A 404 -17.44 -16.87 0.76
C VAL A 404 -16.73 -15.58 0.35
N ALA A 405 -17.39 -14.43 0.47
CA ALA A 405 -16.81 -13.15 0.06
C ALA A 405 -15.57 -12.77 0.88
N ALA A 406 -15.57 -13.03 2.19
CA ALA A 406 -14.49 -12.70 3.11
C ALA A 406 -13.52 -13.86 3.36
N SER A 407 -13.96 -15.11 3.28
CA SER A 407 -13.12 -16.28 3.55
C SER A 407 -13.73 -17.54 2.96
N ALA A 408 -12.90 -18.55 2.73
CA ALA A 408 -13.39 -19.90 2.39
C ALA A 408 -14.18 -20.51 3.55
N PRO A 409 -15.14 -21.41 3.27
CA PRO A 409 -15.87 -22.10 4.31
C PRO A 409 -14.90 -22.93 5.19
N SER A 410 -15.09 -22.87 6.50
CA SER A 410 -14.30 -23.70 7.41
C SER A 410 -14.54 -25.19 7.19
N PRO A 411 -13.49 -26.04 7.25
CA PRO A 411 -13.67 -27.49 7.13
C PRO A 411 -14.68 -28.01 8.17
N ILE A 412 -15.60 -28.86 7.75
CA ILE A 412 -16.57 -29.52 8.64
C ILE A 412 -15.91 -30.71 9.35
N LEU A 413 -15.05 -31.47 8.65
CA LEU A 413 -14.33 -32.61 9.22
C LEU A 413 -12.89 -32.22 9.58
N PHE A 414 -12.54 -32.42 10.84
CA PHE A 414 -11.17 -32.24 11.35
C PHE A 414 -10.53 -33.59 11.70
N GLY A 415 -9.21 -33.67 11.79
CA GLY A 415 -8.47 -34.86 12.15
C GLY A 415 -8.93 -35.50 13.49
N ARG A 416 -9.34 -34.67 14.49
CA ARG A 416 -9.91 -35.17 15.76
C ARG A 416 -11.13 -36.06 15.56
N HIS A 417 -11.99 -35.73 14.59
CA HIS A 417 -13.20 -36.53 14.32
C HIS A 417 -12.84 -37.91 13.73
N LEU A 418 -11.74 -37.99 12.97
CA LEU A 418 -11.25 -39.26 12.44
C LEU A 418 -10.60 -40.12 13.53
N LEU A 419 -9.92 -39.50 14.49
CA LEU A 419 -9.39 -40.17 15.68
C LEU A 419 -10.53 -40.73 16.56
N GLU A 420 -11.60 -39.96 16.77
CA GLU A 420 -12.83 -40.41 17.44
C GLU A 420 -13.49 -41.62 16.73
N MET A 421 -13.33 -41.74 15.40
CA MET A 421 -13.79 -42.84 14.59
C MET A 421 -12.85 -44.06 14.62
N GLY A 422 -11.75 -44.00 15.42
CA GLY A 422 -10.84 -45.13 15.62
C GLY A 422 -9.63 -45.13 14.69
N MET A 423 -9.40 -44.06 13.88
CA MET A 423 -8.18 -43.96 13.08
C MET A 423 -6.93 -43.79 13.97
N GLN A 424 -5.83 -44.37 13.53
CA GLN A 424 -4.55 -44.10 14.13
C GLN A 424 -3.94 -42.78 13.60
N PRO A 425 -3.20 -42.02 14.43
CA PRO A 425 -2.48 -40.84 13.98
C PRO A 425 -1.52 -41.16 12.82
N GLY A 426 -1.58 -40.37 11.74
CA GLY A 426 -0.73 -40.58 10.57
C GLY A 426 -1.12 -39.68 9.38
N PRO A 427 -0.33 -39.70 8.28
CA PRO A 427 -0.54 -38.87 7.10
C PRO A 427 -1.93 -39.05 6.47
N ARG A 428 -2.51 -40.27 6.58
CA ARG A 428 -3.81 -40.64 6.02
C ARG A 428 -4.97 -39.76 6.56
N ILE A 429 -4.86 -39.27 7.81
CA ILE A 429 -5.83 -38.31 8.37
C ILE A 429 -5.88 -37.05 7.51
N GLY A 430 -4.71 -36.52 7.11
CA GLY A 430 -4.62 -35.35 6.25
C GLY A 430 -5.22 -35.56 4.86
N GLU A 431 -5.00 -36.74 4.28
CA GLU A 431 -5.55 -37.10 2.96
C GLU A 431 -7.07 -37.17 3.00
N ILE A 432 -7.64 -37.85 3.99
CA ILE A 432 -9.10 -37.98 4.13
C ILE A 432 -9.75 -36.63 4.44
N THR A 433 -9.19 -35.84 5.37
CA THR A 433 -9.75 -34.52 5.65
C THR A 433 -9.72 -33.61 4.44
N LYS A 434 -8.66 -33.67 3.62
CA LYS A 434 -8.57 -32.93 2.35
C LYS A 434 -9.60 -33.41 1.33
N ALA A 435 -9.79 -34.72 1.17
CA ALA A 435 -10.77 -35.28 0.25
C ALA A 435 -12.20 -34.87 0.64
N ILE A 436 -12.53 -34.97 1.93
CA ILE A 436 -13.85 -34.56 2.44
C ILE A 436 -14.06 -33.04 2.29
N TYR A 437 -13.02 -32.23 2.49
CA TYR A 437 -13.11 -30.80 2.29
C TYR A 437 -13.39 -30.44 0.82
N GLU A 438 -12.78 -31.14 -0.16
CA GLU A 438 -13.13 -30.95 -1.57
C GLU A 438 -14.60 -31.31 -1.84
N MET A 439 -15.14 -32.39 -1.22
CA MET A 439 -16.57 -32.74 -1.31
C MET A 439 -17.47 -31.66 -0.69
N GLN A 440 -17.02 -31.03 0.41
CA GLN A 440 -17.71 -29.89 1.04
C GLN A 440 -17.73 -28.68 0.10
N LEU A 441 -16.60 -28.35 -0.53
CA LEU A 441 -16.53 -27.25 -1.49
C LEU A 441 -17.47 -27.45 -2.67
N ASP A 442 -17.63 -28.69 -3.13
CA ASP A 442 -18.62 -29.07 -4.17
C ASP A 442 -20.07 -29.07 -3.66
N GLY A 443 -20.32 -28.89 -2.37
CA GLY A 443 -21.66 -28.96 -1.77
C GLY A 443 -22.20 -30.36 -1.63
N ARG A 444 -21.39 -31.41 -1.82
CA ARG A 444 -21.78 -32.83 -1.64
C ARG A 444 -21.79 -33.26 -0.17
N VAL A 445 -21.10 -32.50 0.67
CA VAL A 445 -21.05 -32.70 2.12
C VAL A 445 -21.36 -31.33 2.76
N THR A 446 -22.42 -31.28 3.56
CA THR A 446 -22.95 -30.06 4.18
C THR A 446 -23.03 -30.15 5.71
N SER A 447 -22.91 -31.38 6.27
CA SER A 447 -22.96 -31.63 7.70
C SER A 447 -21.83 -32.56 8.17
N LEU A 448 -21.55 -32.53 9.49
CA LEU A 448 -20.53 -33.40 10.09
C LEU A 448 -20.88 -34.88 9.96
N ASP A 449 -22.17 -35.22 10.01
CA ASP A 449 -22.65 -36.59 9.88
C ASP A 449 -22.42 -37.13 8.46
N GLU A 450 -22.74 -36.33 7.43
CA GLU A 450 -22.39 -36.63 6.04
C GLU A 450 -20.90 -36.78 5.84
N ALA A 451 -20.09 -35.86 6.40
CA ALA A 451 -18.63 -35.90 6.35
C ALA A 451 -18.06 -37.19 6.98
N ARG A 452 -18.61 -37.61 8.13
CA ARG A 452 -18.24 -38.86 8.78
C ARG A 452 -18.66 -40.09 7.96
N ALA A 453 -19.83 -40.05 7.32
CA ALA A 453 -20.30 -41.12 6.46
C ALA A 453 -19.41 -41.32 5.22
N GLU A 454 -19.05 -40.23 4.55
CA GLU A 454 -18.12 -40.28 3.41
C GLU A 454 -16.69 -40.69 3.84
N ALA A 455 -16.20 -40.22 4.98
CA ALA A 455 -14.91 -40.68 5.51
C ALA A 455 -14.89 -42.19 5.78
N LYS A 456 -16.00 -42.77 6.31
CA LYS A 456 -16.12 -44.23 6.49
C LYS A 456 -16.06 -44.98 5.15
N LYS A 457 -16.70 -44.48 4.09
CA LYS A 457 -16.65 -45.10 2.74
C LYS A 457 -15.21 -45.13 2.21
N ILE A 458 -14.45 -44.01 2.35
CA ILE A 458 -13.06 -43.96 1.93
C ILE A 458 -12.23 -44.97 2.71
N LEU A 459 -12.42 -45.07 4.02
CA LEU A 459 -11.72 -46.03 4.87
C LEU A 459 -12.04 -47.48 4.53
N SER A 460 -13.30 -47.81 4.22
CA SER A 460 -13.71 -49.18 3.84
C SER A 460 -13.18 -49.60 2.47
N ALA A 461 -13.05 -48.66 1.52
CA ALA A 461 -12.44 -48.93 0.22
C ALA A 461 -10.97 -49.29 0.34
N ASP A 462 -10.24 -48.57 1.19
CA ASP A 462 -8.82 -48.83 1.45
C ASP A 462 -8.59 -50.25 2.07
N TYR A 463 -9.52 -50.72 2.92
CA TYR A 463 -9.45 -52.06 3.50
C TYR A 463 -9.74 -53.14 2.43
N ALA A 464 -10.61 -52.89 1.47
CA ALA A 464 -10.89 -53.82 0.37
C ALA A 464 -9.67 -53.96 -0.56
N ASP A 465 -9.08 -52.85 -0.99
CA ASP A 465 -7.87 -52.85 -1.84
C ASP A 465 -6.65 -53.49 -1.16
N SER A 466 -6.53 -53.36 0.16
CA SER A 466 -5.46 -54.03 0.92
C SER A 466 -5.68 -55.52 1.14
N ALA A 467 -6.94 -56.01 1.07
CA ALA A 467 -7.28 -57.42 1.20
C ALA A 467 -7.07 -58.18 -0.13
N ASP A 468 -7.30 -57.55 -1.27
CA ASP A 468 -7.07 -58.16 -2.59
C ASP A 468 -5.60 -58.17 -3.03
N GLY A 469 -4.73 -57.39 -2.36
CA GLY A 469 -3.30 -57.33 -2.63
C GLY A 469 -2.42 -58.40 -1.95
N ASN A 470 -2.98 -59.31 -1.13
CA ASN A 470 -2.24 -60.34 -0.41
C ASN A 470 -2.54 -61.76 -0.96
N GLU A 471 -2.32 -62.02 -2.26
CA GLU A 471 -1.97 -63.35 -2.71
C GLU A 471 -0.50 -63.62 -2.44
N ILE A 472 -0.23 -64.31 -1.34
CA ILE A 472 1.09 -64.88 -1.05
C ILE A 472 1.40 -65.95 -2.11
N PRO A 473 2.50 -65.83 -2.86
CA PRO A 473 2.91 -66.96 -3.71
C PRO A 473 3.31 -68.14 -2.82
N ASN A 474 2.60 -69.21 -3.02
CA ASN A 474 2.84 -70.51 -2.34
C ASN A 474 4.28 -70.98 -2.58
N ALA A 475 5.04 -71.05 -1.50
CA ALA A 475 6.33 -71.72 -1.47
C ALA A 475 6.13 -73.24 -1.65
N ARG A 476 6.19 -73.75 -2.87
CA ARG A 476 6.55 -75.10 -3.21
C ARG A 476 7.21 -75.10 -4.58
N ASP A 477 8.54 -75.17 -4.54
CA ASP A 477 9.40 -76.02 -5.37
C ASP A 477 10.87 -75.61 -5.24
N LEU A 478 11.49 -76.17 -4.21
CA LEU A 478 12.94 -76.35 -4.14
C LEU A 478 13.14 -77.84 -3.94
N SER A 479 13.25 -78.59 -5.03
CA SER A 479 13.95 -79.86 -5.11
C SER A 479 14.39 -80.09 -6.58
N HIS A 480 15.55 -79.70 -6.93
CA HIS A 480 16.61 -80.47 -7.57
C HIS A 480 17.82 -79.56 -7.89
#